data_0f35d0959aa1d0fd76ddc4feaf82335d
#
_entry.id   0f35d0959aa1d0fd76ddc4feaf82335d
#
_cell.length_a   1.000
_cell.length_b   1.000
_cell.length_c   1.000
_cell.angle_alpha   90.00
_cell.angle_beta   90.00
_cell.angle_gamma   90.00
#
_symmetry.space_group_name_H-M   'P 1'
#
loop_
_entity.id
_entity.type
_entity.pdbx_description
1 polymer ?
#
loop_
_entity_poly.entity_id
_entity_poly.type
_entity_poly.pdbx_seq_one_letter_code
_entity_poly.pdbx_strand_id
1 'polypeptide(L)'
;VVRSSDPVRVYLRKMGTVPLLSREGEIEIAKRIEDGENIVDGAVLTSPITLRILKRLVGAEEERCEKAIRGGKRPRRAKSTEGKSLSEVIEDVKVLVTARQKILKELGRAKSKKRQREFQEQLDEASFGIIQKVRTIEIPNAVMAQMCREVQVAWDHLARCEHAISLVAKEAGVEVR
;
A
#
# COMPACT_ATOMS: atom_id res chain seq x y z
N VAL A 1 47.31 22.08 17.75
CA VAL A 1 45.97 22.10 17.10
C VAL A 1 44.94 22.08 18.19
N VAL A 2 44.38 23.25 18.57
CA VAL A 2 43.37 23.41 19.62
C VAL A 2 42.09 22.75 19.10
N ARG A 3 41.73 21.61 19.66
CA ARG A 3 40.41 20.98 19.44
C ARG A 3 39.36 21.86 20.12
N SER A 4 38.71 22.71 19.31
CA SER A 4 37.57 23.48 19.78
C SER A 4 36.46 22.52 20.18
N SER A 5 36.13 22.48 21.47
CA SER A 5 35.08 21.67 22.05
C SER A 5 33.68 22.34 21.88
N ASP A 6 33.57 23.36 21.07
CA ASP A 6 32.31 24.04 20.76
C ASP A 6 31.41 23.14 19.93
N PRO A 7 30.24 22.72 20.47
CA PRO A 7 29.29 21.83 19.79
C PRO A 7 28.83 22.39 18.46
N VAL A 8 28.67 23.72 18.33
CA VAL A 8 28.26 24.40 17.11
C VAL A 8 29.31 24.26 16.03
N ARG A 9 30.59 24.44 16.37
CA ARG A 9 31.70 24.26 15.42
C ARG A 9 31.84 22.80 14.95
N VAL A 10 31.65 21.85 15.85
CA VAL A 10 31.66 20.43 15.51
C VAL A 10 30.51 20.08 14.59
N TYR A 11 29.34 20.63 14.85
CA TYR A 11 28.14 20.47 13.99
C TYR A 11 28.34 21.06 12.59
N LEU A 12 28.79 22.33 12.50
CA LEU A 12 29.05 23.00 11.24
C LEU A 12 30.14 22.29 10.42
N ARG A 13 31.19 21.78 11.09
CA ARG A 13 32.23 21.00 10.40
C ARG A 13 31.68 19.70 9.86
N LYS A 14 30.82 18.98 10.59
CA LYS A 14 30.17 17.77 10.10
C LYS A 14 29.20 18.05 8.94
N MET A 15 28.45 19.13 9.00
CA MET A 15 27.61 19.57 7.87
C MET A 15 28.42 19.91 6.63
N GLY A 16 29.57 20.58 6.77
CA GLY A 16 30.43 20.93 5.65
C GLY A 16 31.18 19.76 5.00
N THR A 17 31.16 18.57 5.62
CA THR A 17 31.75 17.35 5.04
C THR A 17 30.80 16.58 4.12
N VAL A 18 29.51 16.88 4.16
CA VAL A 18 28.52 16.26 3.27
C VAL A 18 28.41 17.13 2.03
N PRO A 19 28.81 16.65 0.84
CA PRO A 19 28.66 17.41 -0.39
C PRO A 19 27.18 17.70 -0.65
N LEU A 20 26.89 18.92 -1.11
CA LEU A 20 25.55 19.27 -1.57
C LEU A 20 25.21 18.39 -2.78
N LEU A 21 23.97 17.91 -2.82
CA LEU A 21 23.49 17.15 -3.97
C LEU A 21 23.57 18.03 -5.23
N SER A 22 24.03 17.44 -6.33
CA SER A 22 23.87 18.06 -7.64
C SER A 22 22.40 17.93 -8.08
N ARG A 23 21.97 18.79 -9.01
CA ARG A 23 20.61 18.73 -9.56
C ARG A 23 20.26 17.35 -10.15
N GLU A 24 21.24 16.72 -10.80
CA GLU A 24 21.10 15.37 -11.35
C GLU A 24 20.93 14.33 -10.24
N GLY A 25 21.71 14.43 -9.17
CA GLY A 25 21.60 13.55 -7.99
C GLY A 25 20.27 13.72 -7.25
N GLU A 26 19.75 14.95 -7.18
CA GLU A 26 18.43 15.22 -6.61
C GLU A 26 17.31 14.53 -7.42
N ILE A 27 17.36 14.64 -8.76
CA ILE A 27 16.41 13.99 -9.66
C ILE A 27 16.51 12.46 -9.55
N GLU A 28 17.73 11.92 -9.47
CA GLU A 28 17.92 10.47 -9.32
C GLU A 28 17.31 9.95 -8.01
N ILE A 29 17.57 10.64 -6.90
CA ILE A 29 17.00 10.27 -5.61
C ILE A 29 15.47 10.40 -5.62
N ALA A 30 14.92 11.48 -6.19
CA ALA A 30 13.48 11.67 -6.31
C ALA A 30 12.82 10.52 -7.09
N LYS A 31 13.40 10.10 -8.21
CA LYS A 31 12.91 8.94 -8.98
C LYS A 31 12.97 7.65 -8.18
N ARG A 32 14.05 7.41 -7.44
CA ARG A 32 14.17 6.21 -6.59
C ARG A 32 13.14 6.18 -5.47
N ILE A 33 12.78 7.35 -4.92
CA ILE A 33 11.71 7.47 -3.93
C ILE A 33 10.37 7.14 -4.59
N GLU A 34 10.08 7.75 -5.74
CA GLU A 34 8.84 7.51 -6.50
C GLU A 34 8.69 6.02 -6.89
N ASP A 35 9.76 5.40 -7.38
CA ASP A 35 9.76 3.97 -7.70
C ASP A 35 9.48 3.12 -6.46
N GLY A 36 10.09 3.45 -5.33
CA GLY A 36 9.83 2.78 -4.05
C GLY A 36 8.38 2.93 -3.59
N GLU A 37 7.82 4.13 -3.66
CA GLU A 37 6.41 4.40 -3.34
C GLU A 37 5.47 3.61 -4.26
N ASN A 38 5.75 3.56 -5.56
CA ASN A 38 4.95 2.79 -6.52
C ASN A 38 4.96 1.28 -6.22
N ILE A 39 6.09 0.72 -5.79
CA ILE A 39 6.20 -0.69 -5.38
C ILE A 39 5.36 -0.94 -4.12
N VAL A 40 5.47 -0.07 -3.12
CA VAL A 40 4.69 -0.18 -1.87
C VAL A 40 3.20 -0.06 -2.18
N ASP A 41 2.79 0.93 -2.95
CA ASP A 41 1.40 1.11 -3.37
C ASP A 41 0.89 -0.13 -4.12
N GLY A 42 1.69 -0.67 -5.04
CA GLY A 42 1.34 -1.90 -5.76
C GLY A 42 1.05 -3.08 -4.83
N ALA A 43 1.90 -3.29 -3.84
CA ALA A 43 1.75 -4.38 -2.88
C ALA A 43 0.59 -4.16 -1.89
N VAL A 44 0.50 -2.94 -1.33
CA VAL A 44 -0.45 -2.61 -0.25
C VAL A 44 -1.84 -2.38 -0.80
N LEU A 45 -2.01 -1.50 -1.81
CA LEU A 45 -3.33 -1.07 -2.28
C LEU A 45 -4.09 -2.17 -3.02
N THR A 46 -3.40 -3.14 -3.62
CA THR A 46 -4.05 -4.30 -4.24
C THR A 46 -4.39 -5.42 -3.25
N SER A 47 -3.98 -5.30 -1.99
CA SER A 47 -4.27 -6.28 -0.95
C SER A 47 -5.75 -6.25 -0.52
N PRO A 48 -6.39 -7.41 -0.24
CA PRO A 48 -7.73 -7.47 0.35
C PRO A 48 -7.83 -6.76 1.71
N ILE A 49 -6.72 -6.64 2.42
CA ILE A 49 -6.63 -5.96 3.72
C ILE A 49 -6.94 -4.47 3.55
N THR A 50 -6.42 -3.86 2.49
CA THR A 50 -6.66 -2.45 2.18
C THR A 50 -8.14 -2.13 2.02
N LEU A 51 -8.87 -2.96 1.28
CA LEU A 51 -10.32 -2.79 1.13
C LEU A 51 -11.05 -2.82 2.48
N ARG A 52 -10.62 -3.69 3.40
CA ARG A 52 -11.17 -3.77 4.77
C ARG A 52 -10.91 -2.49 5.56
N ILE A 53 -9.71 -1.93 5.45
CA ILE A 53 -9.34 -0.68 6.14
C ILE A 53 -10.09 0.51 5.54
N LEU A 54 -10.19 0.60 4.22
CA LEU A 54 -10.95 1.64 3.54
C LEU A 54 -12.43 1.65 3.93
N LYS A 55 -13.06 0.48 4.06
CA LYS A 55 -14.44 0.37 4.55
C LYS A 55 -14.58 0.89 5.99
N ARG A 56 -13.60 0.61 6.86
CA ARG A 56 -13.60 1.17 8.23
C ARG A 56 -13.49 2.69 8.23
N LEU A 57 -12.70 3.26 7.30
CA LEU A 57 -12.59 4.71 7.15
C LEU A 57 -13.93 5.35 6.76
N VAL A 58 -14.65 4.74 5.81
CA VAL A 58 -16.00 5.24 5.43
C VAL A 58 -16.92 5.23 6.63
N GLY A 59 -17.00 4.10 7.34
CA GLY A 59 -17.87 4.02 8.54
C GLY A 59 -17.53 5.07 9.59
N ALA A 60 -16.23 5.30 9.85
CA ALA A 60 -15.80 6.32 10.79
C ALA A 60 -16.14 7.76 10.32
N GLU A 61 -16.08 8.01 9.01
CA GLU A 61 -16.46 9.29 8.44
C GLU A 61 -17.98 9.51 8.51
N GLU A 62 -18.76 8.49 8.20
CA GLU A 62 -20.22 8.53 8.30
C GLU A 62 -20.67 8.82 9.74
N GLU A 63 -20.11 8.11 10.74
CA GLU A 63 -20.38 8.39 12.15
C GLU A 63 -20.00 9.82 12.56
N ARG A 64 -18.87 10.33 12.05
CA ARG A 64 -18.44 11.71 12.30
C ARG A 64 -19.42 12.72 11.71
N CYS A 65 -19.91 12.45 10.49
CA CYS A 65 -20.90 13.28 9.83
C CYS A 65 -22.24 13.27 10.59
N GLU A 66 -22.70 12.10 11.04
CA GLU A 66 -23.91 11.99 11.83
C GLU A 66 -23.82 12.74 13.17
N LYS A 67 -22.70 12.61 13.89
CA LYS A 67 -22.43 13.34 15.13
C LYS A 67 -22.44 14.87 14.90
N ALA A 68 -21.87 15.33 13.77
CA ALA A 68 -21.88 16.74 13.42
C ALA A 68 -23.30 17.25 13.15
N ILE A 69 -24.13 16.47 12.43
CA ILE A 69 -25.55 16.82 12.15
C ILE A 69 -26.34 16.88 13.46
N ARG A 70 -26.21 15.91 14.36
CA ARG A 70 -26.87 15.93 15.68
C ARG A 70 -26.43 17.11 16.51
N GLY A 71 -25.20 17.60 16.35
CA GLY A 71 -24.68 18.80 17.00
C GLY A 71 -25.02 20.12 16.29
N GLY A 72 -25.92 20.13 15.30
CA GLY A 72 -26.33 21.33 14.55
C GLY A 72 -25.24 21.88 13.61
N LYS A 73 -24.19 21.15 13.35
CA LYS A 73 -23.06 21.53 12.45
C LYS A 73 -23.23 20.93 11.06
N ARG A 74 -22.88 21.68 10.02
CA ARG A 74 -22.81 21.13 8.66
C ARG A 74 -21.63 20.15 8.57
N PRO A 75 -21.87 18.87 8.22
CA PRO A 75 -20.78 17.90 8.05
C PRO A 75 -19.93 18.27 6.82
N ARG A 76 -18.62 18.26 6.99
CA ARG A 76 -17.68 18.38 5.89
C ARG A 76 -17.30 16.95 5.47
N ARG A 77 -17.89 16.44 4.40
CA ARG A 77 -17.60 15.13 3.85
C ARG A 77 -16.28 15.19 3.07
N ALA A 78 -15.44 14.18 3.27
CA ALA A 78 -14.27 13.98 2.43
C ALA A 78 -14.71 13.62 1.01
N LYS A 79 -14.11 14.27 0.04
CA LYS A 79 -14.36 14.02 -1.39
C LYS A 79 -13.05 13.53 -2.02
N SER A 80 -13.18 12.69 -3.03
CA SER A 80 -12.05 12.36 -3.89
C SER A 80 -11.66 13.55 -4.77
N THR A 81 -10.49 13.50 -5.38
CA THR A 81 -10.06 14.50 -6.39
C THR A 81 -11.02 14.56 -7.58
N GLU A 82 -11.78 13.50 -7.85
CA GLU A 82 -12.84 13.44 -8.88
C GLU A 82 -14.19 14.01 -8.39
N GLY A 83 -14.26 14.53 -7.16
CA GLY A 83 -15.49 15.09 -6.58
C GLY A 83 -16.52 14.06 -6.10
N LYS A 84 -16.24 12.76 -6.24
CA LYS A 84 -17.04 11.65 -5.73
C LYS A 84 -16.94 11.55 -4.21
N SER A 85 -17.96 10.99 -3.57
CA SER A 85 -17.90 10.65 -2.15
C SER A 85 -16.95 9.47 -1.91
N LEU A 86 -16.40 9.39 -0.69
CA LEU A 86 -15.50 8.30 -0.31
C LEU A 86 -16.19 6.93 -0.45
N SER A 87 -17.48 6.82 -0.13
CA SER A 87 -18.25 5.59 -0.26
C SER A 87 -18.41 5.13 -1.71
N GLU A 88 -18.63 6.06 -2.66
CA GLU A 88 -18.73 5.74 -4.09
C GLU A 88 -17.40 5.20 -4.65
N VAL A 89 -16.29 5.85 -4.30
CA VAL A 89 -14.97 5.40 -4.76
C VAL A 89 -14.63 4.01 -4.18
N ILE A 90 -15.00 3.73 -2.94
CA ILE A 90 -14.75 2.43 -2.33
C ILE A 90 -15.61 1.32 -2.95
N GLU A 91 -16.82 1.63 -3.39
CA GLU A 91 -17.64 0.65 -4.11
C GLU A 91 -17.03 0.36 -5.50
N ASP A 92 -16.52 1.38 -6.22
CA ASP A 92 -15.76 1.20 -7.46
C ASP A 92 -14.53 0.29 -7.22
N VAL A 93 -13.76 0.55 -6.17
CA VAL A 93 -12.59 -0.26 -5.78
C VAL A 93 -12.99 -1.71 -5.47
N LYS A 94 -14.10 -1.92 -4.77
CA LYS A 94 -14.62 -3.27 -4.45
C LYS A 94 -14.94 -4.08 -5.70
N VAL A 95 -15.52 -3.45 -6.72
CA VAL A 95 -15.79 -4.11 -8.01
C VAL A 95 -14.47 -4.55 -8.66
N LEU A 96 -13.47 -3.68 -8.71
CA LEU A 96 -12.16 -3.98 -9.29
C LEU A 96 -11.43 -5.09 -8.52
N VAL A 97 -11.43 -5.05 -7.17
CA VAL A 97 -10.84 -6.10 -6.33
C VAL A 97 -11.53 -7.45 -6.56
N THR A 98 -12.84 -7.45 -6.71
CA THR A 98 -13.60 -8.68 -6.99
C THR A 98 -13.25 -9.25 -8.38
N ALA A 99 -13.12 -8.39 -9.39
CA ALA A 99 -12.68 -8.79 -10.72
C ALA A 99 -11.25 -9.37 -10.69
N ARG A 100 -10.32 -8.69 -10.02
CA ARG A 100 -8.95 -9.17 -9.83
C ARG A 100 -8.89 -10.54 -9.15
N GLN A 101 -9.72 -10.78 -8.12
CA GLN A 101 -9.79 -12.08 -7.46
C GLN A 101 -10.28 -13.21 -8.36
N LYS A 102 -11.20 -12.92 -9.31
CA LYS A 102 -11.64 -13.89 -10.32
C LYS A 102 -10.50 -14.23 -11.26
N ILE A 103 -9.78 -13.23 -11.77
CA ILE A 103 -8.61 -13.43 -12.65
C ILE A 103 -7.53 -14.28 -11.94
N LEU A 104 -7.24 -14.01 -10.67
CA LEU A 104 -6.29 -14.81 -9.88
C LEU A 104 -6.70 -16.29 -9.77
N LYS A 105 -7.99 -16.57 -9.57
CA LYS A 105 -8.50 -17.95 -9.53
C LYS A 105 -8.37 -18.65 -10.88
N GLU A 106 -8.59 -17.93 -11.98
CA GLU A 106 -8.45 -18.46 -13.31
C GLU A 106 -6.99 -18.67 -13.72
N LEU A 107 -6.11 -17.76 -13.31
CA LEU A 107 -4.65 -17.91 -13.46
C LEU A 107 -4.15 -19.19 -12.78
N GLY A 108 -4.59 -19.46 -11.55
CA GLY A 108 -4.25 -20.69 -10.82
C GLY A 108 -4.75 -21.99 -11.47
N ARG A 109 -5.77 -21.91 -12.33
CA ARG A 109 -6.30 -23.06 -13.10
C ARG A 109 -5.70 -23.20 -14.50
N ALA A 110 -5.03 -22.17 -14.99
CA ALA A 110 -4.51 -22.13 -16.34
C ALA A 110 -3.28 -23.03 -16.49
N LYS A 111 -3.39 -24.05 -17.35
CA LYS A 111 -2.31 -24.99 -17.67
C LYS A 111 -1.43 -24.52 -18.83
N SER A 112 -1.92 -23.65 -19.70
CA SER A 112 -1.22 -23.17 -20.88
C SER A 112 -0.42 -21.92 -20.57
N LYS A 113 0.88 -21.88 -20.92
CA LYS A 113 1.76 -20.71 -20.76
C LYS A 113 1.22 -19.44 -21.46
N LYS A 114 0.54 -19.60 -22.62
CA LYS A 114 -0.09 -18.49 -23.34
C LYS A 114 -1.20 -17.87 -22.49
N ARG A 115 -2.14 -18.69 -21.97
CA ARG A 115 -3.22 -18.23 -21.11
C ARG A 115 -2.71 -17.62 -19.80
N GLN A 116 -1.64 -18.17 -19.23
CA GLN A 116 -1.02 -17.59 -18.02
C GLN A 116 -0.52 -16.17 -18.27
N ARG A 117 0.11 -15.90 -19.43
CA ARG A 117 0.55 -14.54 -19.81
C ARG A 117 -0.64 -13.60 -20.00
N GLU A 118 -1.68 -14.03 -20.71
CA GLU A 118 -2.90 -13.22 -20.91
C GLU A 118 -3.56 -12.86 -19.58
N PHE A 119 -3.68 -13.80 -18.63
CA PHE A 119 -4.22 -13.53 -17.31
C PHE A 119 -3.28 -12.65 -16.45
N GLN A 120 -1.98 -12.77 -16.62
CA GLN A 120 -1.03 -11.89 -15.92
C GLN A 120 -1.18 -10.44 -16.38
N GLU A 121 -1.28 -10.19 -17.69
CA GLU A 121 -1.53 -8.86 -18.25
C GLU A 121 -2.85 -8.28 -17.72
N GLN A 122 -3.93 -9.06 -17.71
CA GLN A 122 -5.21 -8.63 -17.13
C GLN A 122 -5.12 -8.35 -15.63
N LEU A 123 -4.31 -9.10 -14.90
CA LEU A 123 -4.09 -8.91 -13.47
C LEU A 123 -3.35 -7.60 -13.20
N ASP A 124 -2.35 -7.29 -14.02
CA ASP A 124 -1.57 -6.06 -13.91
C ASP A 124 -2.44 -4.84 -14.25
N GLU A 125 -3.28 -4.94 -15.29
CA GLU A 125 -4.25 -3.90 -15.64
C GLU A 125 -5.28 -3.66 -14.53
N ALA A 126 -5.86 -4.74 -13.98
CA ALA A 126 -6.81 -4.64 -12.87
C ALA A 126 -6.15 -4.04 -11.60
N SER A 127 -4.89 -4.41 -11.32
CA SER A 127 -4.12 -3.88 -10.20
C SER A 127 -3.83 -2.38 -10.38
N PHE A 128 -3.44 -1.97 -11.59
CA PHE A 128 -3.26 -0.56 -11.93
C PHE A 128 -4.55 0.24 -11.75
N GLY A 129 -5.69 -0.29 -12.22
CA GLY A 129 -7.00 0.35 -12.03
C GLY A 129 -7.36 0.55 -10.56
N ILE A 130 -7.07 -0.42 -9.68
CA ILE A 130 -7.27 -0.29 -8.24
C ILE A 130 -6.41 0.83 -7.67
N ILE A 131 -5.11 0.86 -7.99
CA ILE A 131 -4.17 1.87 -7.51
C ILE A 131 -4.63 3.26 -7.92
N GLN A 132 -4.98 3.44 -9.19
CA GLN A 132 -5.46 4.73 -9.71
C GLN A 132 -6.71 5.21 -8.96
N LYS A 133 -7.68 4.33 -8.74
CA LYS A 133 -8.90 4.69 -8.00
C LYS A 133 -8.63 5.02 -6.53
N VAL A 134 -7.78 4.26 -5.87
CA VAL A 134 -7.44 4.52 -4.46
C VAL A 134 -6.63 5.82 -4.32
N ARG A 135 -5.76 6.15 -5.26
CA ARG A 135 -5.01 7.42 -5.29
C ARG A 135 -5.90 8.66 -5.45
N THR A 136 -7.14 8.53 -5.95
CA THR A 136 -8.08 9.65 -5.97
C THR A 136 -8.58 10.05 -4.57
N ILE A 137 -8.36 9.18 -3.58
CA ILE A 137 -8.71 9.43 -2.18
C ILE A 137 -7.47 9.98 -1.47
N GLU A 138 -7.63 11.10 -0.76
CA GLU A 138 -6.59 11.59 0.15
C GLU A 138 -6.52 10.69 1.39
N ILE A 139 -5.67 9.65 1.33
CA ILE A 139 -5.46 8.74 2.45
C ILE A 139 -4.46 9.38 3.42
N PRO A 140 -4.82 9.58 4.70
CA PRO A 140 -3.88 10.09 5.69
C PRO A 140 -2.67 9.15 5.85
N ASN A 141 -1.47 9.71 5.99
CA ASN A 141 -0.24 8.93 6.15
C ASN A 141 -0.32 7.89 7.30
N ALA A 142 -1.02 8.23 8.39
CA ALA A 142 -1.24 7.30 9.49
C ALA A 142 -2.04 6.05 9.07
N VAL A 143 -2.99 6.20 8.17
CA VAL A 143 -3.80 5.10 7.64
C VAL A 143 -3.00 4.27 6.64
N MET A 144 -2.21 4.90 5.78
CA MET A 144 -1.28 4.19 4.89
C MET A 144 -0.28 3.37 5.71
N ALA A 145 0.32 3.95 6.74
CA ALA A 145 1.21 3.23 7.65
C ALA A 145 0.50 2.07 8.38
N GLN A 146 -0.79 2.21 8.70
CA GLN A 146 -1.58 1.11 9.25
C GLN A 146 -1.80 0.00 8.22
N MET A 147 -2.12 0.33 6.97
CA MET A 147 -2.27 -0.64 5.88
C MET A 147 -0.97 -1.44 5.69
N CYS A 148 0.17 -0.77 5.63
CA CYS A 148 1.48 -1.43 5.52
C CYS A 148 1.72 -2.40 6.67
N ARG A 149 1.47 -1.98 7.92
CA ARG A 149 1.64 -2.85 9.10
C ARG A 149 0.72 -4.06 9.07
N GLU A 150 -0.58 -3.89 8.73
CA GLU A 150 -1.52 -5.02 8.67
C GLU A 150 -1.15 -6.02 7.55
N VAL A 151 -0.65 -5.53 6.42
CA VAL A 151 -0.16 -6.39 5.34
C VAL A 151 1.10 -7.14 5.78
N GLN A 152 2.04 -6.47 6.46
CA GLN A 152 3.25 -7.10 6.96
C GLN A 152 2.96 -8.18 8.01
N VAL A 153 2.09 -7.90 8.96
CA VAL A 153 1.66 -8.90 9.97
C VAL A 153 1.02 -10.11 9.31
N ALA A 154 0.20 -9.92 8.28
CA ALA A 154 -0.41 -11.02 7.53
C ALA A 154 0.65 -11.85 6.79
N TRP A 155 1.64 -11.19 6.18
CA TRP A 155 2.76 -11.85 5.52
C TRP A 155 3.60 -12.68 6.50
N ASP A 156 3.97 -12.09 7.65
CA ASP A 156 4.74 -12.79 8.68
C ASP A 156 3.99 -14.00 9.25
N HIS A 157 2.66 -13.90 9.34
CA HIS A 157 1.83 -15.03 9.76
C HIS A 157 1.85 -16.14 8.69
N LEU A 158 1.68 -15.79 7.42
CA LEU A 158 1.74 -16.73 6.31
C LEU A 158 3.09 -17.45 6.26
N ALA A 159 4.19 -16.72 6.32
CA ALA A 159 5.54 -17.27 6.33
C ALA A 159 5.77 -18.28 7.47
N ARG A 160 5.23 -17.97 8.67
CA ARG A 160 5.27 -18.91 9.80
C ARG A 160 4.47 -20.17 9.55
N CYS A 161 3.28 -20.06 8.96
CA CYS A 161 2.46 -21.20 8.59
C CYS A 161 3.15 -22.08 7.54
N GLU A 162 3.72 -21.48 6.50
CA GLU A 162 4.46 -22.19 5.45
C GLU A 162 5.68 -22.92 6.02
N HIS A 163 6.41 -22.26 6.92
CA HIS A 163 7.54 -22.90 7.60
C HIS A 163 7.09 -24.09 8.45
N ALA A 164 6.01 -23.96 9.22
CA ALA A 164 5.45 -25.05 10.02
C ALA A 164 5.01 -26.24 9.14
N ILE A 165 4.31 -25.94 8.02
CA ILE A 165 3.91 -26.97 7.05
C ILE A 165 5.14 -27.69 6.48
N SER A 166 6.18 -26.92 6.12
CA SER A 166 7.44 -27.49 5.58
C SER A 166 8.14 -28.42 6.58
N LEU A 167 8.13 -28.09 7.87
CA LEU A 167 8.69 -28.96 8.92
C LEU A 167 7.93 -30.25 9.05
N VAL A 168 6.60 -30.17 9.16
CA VAL A 168 5.74 -31.37 9.29
C VAL A 168 5.83 -32.26 8.05
N ALA A 169 5.90 -31.67 6.86
CA ALA A 169 6.06 -32.42 5.62
C ALA A 169 7.41 -33.17 5.56
N LYS A 170 8.49 -32.53 6.01
CA LYS A 170 9.80 -33.18 6.13
C LYS A 170 9.79 -34.36 7.09
N GLU A 171 9.14 -34.21 8.25
CA GLU A 171 8.98 -35.29 9.23
C GLU A 171 8.12 -36.44 8.69
N ALA A 172 7.09 -36.12 7.90
CA ALA A 172 6.22 -37.11 7.28
C ALA A 172 6.77 -37.73 5.98
N GLY A 173 7.92 -37.24 5.47
CA GLY A 173 8.52 -37.71 4.20
C GLY A 173 7.70 -37.34 2.95
N VAL A 174 6.88 -36.28 3.02
CA VAL A 174 6.00 -35.80 1.93
C VAL A 174 6.58 -34.54 1.33
N GLU A 175 6.65 -34.47 0.00
CA GLU A 175 6.99 -33.23 -0.70
C GLU A 175 5.80 -32.24 -0.67
N VAL A 176 6.04 -31.05 -0.16
CA VAL A 176 5.08 -29.92 -0.25
C VAL A 176 5.15 -29.35 -1.67
N ARG A 177 4.05 -29.45 -2.41
CA ARG A 177 3.88 -28.83 -3.73
C ARG A 177 3.31 -27.43 -3.65
#